data_490b8b4ac0ae8435b3c87f9bcebc788a
#
_entry.id   490b8b4ac0ae8435b3c87f9bcebc788a
#
_cell.length_a   1.000
_cell.length_b   1.000
_cell.length_c   1.000
_cell.angle_alpha   90.00
_cell.angle_beta   90.00
_cell.angle_gamma   90.00
#
_symmetry.space_group_name_H-M   'P 1'
#
loop_
_entity.id
_entity.type
_entity.pdbx_description
1 polymer ?
#
loop_
_entity_poly.entity_id
_entity_poly.type
_entity_poly.pdbx_seq_one_letter_code
_entity_poly.pdbx_strand_id
1 'polypeptide(L)'
;MTATPAFAGSNIGLYIPKNMTMTLYSKQSVKNNPYANTSYIAYIENAKVSVKSSNPKVATVKVKSKNIVVTAKKTGKATITIKKGSKNYRCKVTVSKYANPISSVKVGKTTISGKKFNTNNYMNFKYSKYAGKKTAVKIKMKKGWKLLSMDYAQKTWRKGENIKNGSKVPVKGGSGFTVGAYVMNTATQQTEIISLQFK
;
A
#
# COMPACT_ATOMS: atom_id res chain seq x y z
N MET A 1 -10.70 -7.92 10.19
CA MET A 1 -9.57 -8.73 9.70
C MET A 1 -9.41 -8.49 8.21
N THR A 2 -8.48 -7.65 7.82
CA THR A 2 -8.08 -7.44 6.43
C THR A 2 -7.11 -8.56 6.08
N ALA A 3 -7.57 -9.52 5.27
CA ALA A 3 -6.72 -10.60 4.80
C ALA A 3 -5.64 -10.03 3.90
N THR A 4 -4.40 -10.05 4.34
CA THR A 4 -3.22 -10.06 3.47
C THR A 4 -3.34 -11.29 2.57
N PRO A 5 -3.17 -11.19 1.24
CA PRO A 5 -3.18 -12.38 0.40
C PRO A 5 -1.99 -13.28 0.77
N ALA A 6 -2.27 -14.39 1.44
CA ALA A 6 -1.32 -15.47 1.61
C ALA A 6 -1.12 -16.15 0.26
N PHE A 7 0.09 -16.11 -0.27
CA PHE A 7 0.49 -16.94 -1.41
C PHE A 7 0.77 -18.35 -0.89
N ALA A 8 -0.20 -19.25 -1.03
CA ALA A 8 0.01 -20.67 -0.80
C ALA A 8 -0.33 -21.43 -2.09
N GLY A 9 0.59 -22.30 -2.51
CA GLY A 9 0.49 -23.08 -3.73
C GLY A 9 -0.57 -24.18 -3.70
N SER A 10 -0.89 -24.69 -4.90
CA SER A 10 -1.64 -25.87 -5.30
C SER A 10 -3.12 -25.96 -4.91
N ASN A 11 -3.98 -25.93 -5.92
CA ASN A 11 -5.42 -26.29 -5.89
C ASN A 11 -6.37 -25.46 -5.03
N ILE A 12 -5.98 -24.27 -4.59
CA ILE A 12 -6.90 -23.35 -3.94
C ILE A 12 -7.74 -22.68 -5.02
N GLY A 13 -9.04 -22.84 -4.94
CA GLY A 13 -10.00 -22.12 -5.78
C GLY A 13 -9.72 -20.61 -5.73
N LEU A 14 -10.01 -19.91 -6.81
CA LEU A 14 -9.82 -18.45 -6.92
C LEU A 14 -10.42 -17.73 -5.70
N TYR A 15 -9.58 -17.28 -4.77
CA TYR A 15 -10.04 -16.52 -3.60
C TYR A 15 -10.16 -15.05 -3.99
N ILE A 16 -11.39 -14.55 -4.00
CA ILE A 16 -11.69 -13.14 -4.24
C ILE A 16 -12.31 -12.56 -2.97
N PRO A 17 -11.75 -11.48 -2.41
CA PRO A 17 -12.34 -10.85 -1.24
C PRO A 17 -13.73 -10.30 -1.59
N LYS A 18 -14.71 -10.51 -0.71
CA LYS A 18 -16.08 -9.97 -0.89
C LYS A 18 -16.08 -8.44 -0.92
N ASN A 19 -15.23 -7.82 -0.13
CA ASN A 19 -15.08 -6.37 -0.03
C ASN A 19 -13.61 -5.98 -0.02
N MET A 20 -13.29 -4.83 -0.59
CA MET A 20 -11.98 -4.20 -0.45
C MET A 20 -12.11 -2.68 -0.42
N THR A 21 -11.21 -2.04 0.30
CA THR A 21 -11.01 -0.59 0.26
C THR A 21 -9.76 -0.27 -0.54
N MET A 22 -9.80 0.82 -1.30
CA MET A 22 -8.66 1.36 -2.00
C MET A 22 -8.52 2.84 -1.69
N THR A 23 -7.29 3.31 -1.62
CA THR A 23 -7.00 4.74 -1.49
C THR A 23 -6.69 5.33 -2.86
N LEU A 24 -7.31 6.47 -3.15
CA LEU A 24 -6.98 7.30 -4.32
C LEU A 24 -5.92 8.31 -3.91
N TYR A 25 -4.68 8.06 -4.32
CA TYR A 25 -3.55 8.94 -4.06
C TYR A 25 -3.45 10.07 -5.09
N SER A 26 -2.76 11.14 -4.71
CA SER A 26 -2.50 12.30 -5.56
C SER A 26 -1.66 11.94 -6.80
N LYS A 27 -1.73 12.77 -7.84
CA LYS A 27 -0.87 12.65 -9.03
C LYS A 27 0.61 12.60 -8.66
N GLN A 28 1.03 13.37 -7.64
CA GLN A 28 2.42 13.39 -7.17
C GLN A 28 2.82 12.06 -6.51
N SER A 29 1.94 11.45 -5.72
CA SER A 29 2.17 10.12 -5.17
C SER A 29 2.28 9.06 -6.27
N VAL A 30 1.42 9.13 -7.29
CA VAL A 30 1.47 8.22 -8.45
C VAL A 30 2.75 8.43 -9.27
N LYS A 31 3.23 9.67 -9.43
CA LYS A 31 4.54 9.94 -10.08
C LYS A 31 5.69 9.29 -9.32
N ASN A 32 5.64 9.29 -7.98
CA ASN A 32 6.65 8.63 -7.13
C ASN A 32 6.52 7.09 -7.12
N ASN A 33 5.29 6.58 -7.15
CA ASN A 33 4.96 5.16 -7.25
C ASN A 33 3.81 4.94 -8.24
N PRO A 34 4.08 4.52 -9.49
CA PRO A 34 3.06 4.32 -10.52
C PRO A 34 1.95 3.32 -10.15
N TYR A 35 2.22 2.47 -9.18
CA TYR A 35 1.27 1.45 -8.71
C TYR A 35 0.46 1.90 -7.48
N ALA A 36 0.61 3.14 -6.99
CA ALA A 36 -0.05 3.62 -5.77
C ALA A 36 -1.58 3.44 -5.80
N ASN A 37 -2.22 3.63 -6.96
CA ASN A 37 -3.66 3.48 -7.14
C ASN A 37 -4.07 2.09 -7.67
N THR A 38 -3.20 1.08 -7.59
CA THR A 38 -3.50 -0.28 -8.04
C THR A 38 -3.50 -1.28 -6.89
N SER A 39 -4.32 -2.32 -7.03
CA SER A 39 -4.34 -3.45 -6.12
C SER A 39 -4.47 -4.75 -6.90
N TYR A 40 -3.72 -5.76 -6.48
CA TYR A 40 -3.80 -7.13 -7.01
C TYR A 40 -4.78 -7.90 -6.13
N ILE A 41 -5.89 -8.39 -6.71
CA ILE A 41 -6.95 -9.06 -5.94
C ILE A 41 -6.97 -10.57 -6.09
N ALA A 42 -6.35 -11.11 -7.14
CA ALA A 42 -6.20 -12.55 -7.31
C ALA A 42 -5.10 -12.86 -8.33
N TYR A 43 -4.52 -14.05 -8.19
CA TYR A 43 -3.64 -14.69 -9.17
C TYR A 43 -4.42 -15.79 -9.90
N ILE A 44 -4.27 -15.87 -11.22
CA ILE A 44 -4.90 -16.88 -12.08
C ILE A 44 -3.83 -17.66 -12.83
N GLU A 45 -3.62 -18.91 -12.43
CA GLU A 45 -2.52 -19.71 -12.98
C GLU A 45 -2.75 -20.11 -14.44
N ASN A 46 -3.89 -20.76 -14.74
CA ASN A 46 -4.19 -21.30 -16.09
C ASN A 46 -5.65 -21.14 -16.50
N ALA A 47 -6.39 -20.18 -15.90
CA ALA A 47 -7.81 -20.06 -16.16
C ALA A 47 -8.11 -18.90 -17.11
N LYS A 48 -8.94 -19.16 -18.13
CA LYS A 48 -9.61 -18.08 -18.86
C LYS A 48 -10.63 -17.43 -17.93
N VAL A 49 -10.44 -16.15 -17.62
CA VAL A 49 -11.38 -15.35 -16.84
C VAL A 49 -11.76 -14.09 -17.60
N SER A 50 -13.01 -13.66 -17.46
CA SER A 50 -13.44 -12.32 -17.85
C SER A 50 -13.63 -11.45 -16.61
N VAL A 51 -13.34 -10.15 -16.71
CA VAL A 51 -13.42 -9.21 -15.60
C VAL A 51 -14.22 -7.96 -16.03
N LYS A 52 -15.10 -7.49 -15.16
CA LYS A 52 -15.94 -6.31 -15.43
C LYS A 52 -16.09 -5.47 -14.17
N SER A 53 -16.04 -4.15 -14.33
CA SER A 53 -16.41 -3.19 -13.28
C SER A 53 -17.81 -2.67 -13.53
N SER A 54 -18.64 -2.58 -12.48
CA SER A 54 -19.95 -1.94 -12.55
C SER A 54 -19.86 -0.41 -12.73
N ASN A 55 -18.70 0.18 -12.35
CA ASN A 55 -18.45 1.60 -12.49
C ASN A 55 -16.96 1.86 -12.84
N PRO A 56 -16.60 1.80 -14.13
CA PRO A 56 -15.23 2.03 -14.56
C PRO A 56 -14.70 3.45 -14.29
N LYS A 57 -15.58 4.43 -14.07
CA LYS A 57 -15.20 5.78 -13.67
C LYS A 57 -14.63 5.81 -12.25
N VAL A 58 -15.07 4.88 -11.37
CA VAL A 58 -14.58 4.74 -9.99
C VAL A 58 -13.39 3.81 -9.92
N ALA A 59 -13.51 2.60 -10.47
CA ALA A 59 -12.43 1.61 -10.49
C ALA A 59 -12.47 0.79 -11.78
N THR A 60 -11.34 0.63 -12.42
CA THR A 60 -11.18 -0.27 -13.57
C THR A 60 -10.57 -1.60 -13.11
N VAL A 61 -10.80 -2.66 -13.87
CA VAL A 61 -10.21 -3.98 -13.65
C VAL A 61 -9.64 -4.53 -14.95
N LYS A 62 -8.47 -5.17 -14.85
CA LYS A 62 -7.81 -5.84 -15.98
C LYS A 62 -7.12 -7.11 -15.50
N VAL A 63 -6.94 -8.05 -16.42
CA VAL A 63 -6.00 -9.17 -16.25
C VAL A 63 -4.65 -8.73 -16.80
N LYS A 64 -3.60 -8.81 -15.98
CA LYS A 64 -2.23 -8.48 -16.36
C LYS A 64 -1.27 -9.53 -15.77
N SER A 65 -0.49 -10.20 -16.62
CA SER A 65 0.51 -11.21 -16.19
C SER A 65 -0.05 -12.20 -15.15
N LYS A 66 -1.17 -12.84 -15.47
CA LYS A 66 -1.88 -13.77 -14.59
C LYS A 66 -2.43 -13.16 -13.28
N ASN A 67 -2.46 -11.84 -13.15
CA ASN A 67 -3.04 -11.16 -12.01
C ASN A 67 -4.30 -10.39 -12.40
N ILE A 68 -5.30 -10.41 -11.53
CA ILE A 68 -6.45 -9.52 -11.63
C ILE A 68 -6.10 -8.22 -10.89
N VAL A 69 -5.96 -7.14 -11.66
CA VAL A 69 -5.51 -5.84 -11.17
C VAL A 69 -6.65 -4.86 -11.22
N VAL A 70 -6.97 -4.27 -10.06
CA VAL A 70 -7.94 -3.18 -9.92
C VAL A 70 -7.20 -1.86 -9.82
N THR A 71 -7.65 -0.85 -10.54
CA THR A 71 -7.07 0.51 -10.51
C THR A 71 -8.15 1.52 -10.10
N ALA A 72 -7.92 2.21 -8.98
CA ALA A 72 -8.76 3.32 -8.52
C ALA A 72 -8.61 4.53 -9.45
N LYS A 73 -9.74 5.14 -9.86
CA LYS A 73 -9.81 6.30 -10.76
C LYS A 73 -10.47 7.52 -10.11
N LYS A 74 -11.51 7.28 -9.31
CA LYS A 74 -12.28 8.32 -8.61
C LYS A 74 -12.81 7.73 -7.30
N THR A 75 -13.06 8.58 -6.32
CA THR A 75 -13.76 8.17 -5.09
C THR A 75 -15.16 7.68 -5.39
N GLY A 76 -15.61 6.67 -4.63
CA GLY A 76 -16.93 6.07 -4.80
C GLY A 76 -16.92 4.56 -4.62
N LYS A 77 -17.96 3.89 -5.13
CA LYS A 77 -18.14 2.44 -5.03
C LYS A 77 -18.25 1.82 -6.42
N ALA A 78 -17.69 0.64 -6.58
CA ALA A 78 -17.83 -0.21 -7.76
C ALA A 78 -17.87 -1.68 -7.33
N THR A 79 -18.54 -2.53 -8.11
CA THR A 79 -18.45 -3.98 -7.96
C THR A 79 -17.60 -4.55 -9.09
N ILE A 80 -16.55 -5.25 -8.73
CA ILE A 80 -15.75 -6.01 -9.68
C ILE A 80 -16.33 -7.40 -9.78
N THR A 81 -16.72 -7.79 -10.98
CA THR A 81 -17.20 -9.14 -11.29
C THR A 81 -16.10 -9.88 -12.06
N ILE A 82 -15.79 -11.11 -11.64
CA ILE A 82 -14.83 -12.00 -12.25
C ILE A 82 -15.58 -13.28 -12.60
N LYS A 83 -15.63 -13.63 -13.90
CA LYS A 83 -16.26 -14.86 -14.37
C LYS A 83 -15.20 -15.88 -14.73
N LYS A 84 -15.29 -17.08 -14.14
CA LYS A 84 -14.45 -18.26 -14.43
C LYS A 84 -15.37 -19.44 -14.76
N GLY A 85 -15.46 -19.81 -16.02
CA GLY A 85 -16.49 -20.76 -16.49
C GLY A 85 -17.89 -20.28 -16.18
N SER A 86 -18.70 -21.13 -15.54
CA SER A 86 -20.04 -20.80 -15.05
C SER A 86 -20.08 -20.00 -13.74
N LYS A 87 -18.95 -19.90 -13.00
CA LYS A 87 -18.88 -19.25 -11.69
C LYS A 87 -18.61 -17.76 -11.79
N ASN A 88 -19.36 -16.97 -11.02
CA ASN A 88 -19.19 -15.53 -10.88
C ASN A 88 -18.72 -15.19 -9.46
N TYR A 89 -17.62 -14.45 -9.36
CA TYR A 89 -17.10 -13.91 -8.12
C TYR A 89 -17.31 -12.40 -8.12
N ARG A 90 -17.70 -11.82 -6.99
CA ARG A 90 -17.95 -10.39 -6.87
C ARG A 90 -17.17 -9.81 -5.71
N CYS A 91 -16.48 -8.69 -5.97
CA CYS A 91 -15.78 -7.89 -4.98
C CYS A 91 -16.35 -6.48 -4.96
N LYS A 92 -16.91 -6.04 -3.82
CA LYS A 92 -17.32 -4.64 -3.63
C LYS A 92 -16.11 -3.80 -3.32
N VAL A 93 -15.79 -2.84 -4.18
CA VAL A 93 -14.65 -1.92 -4.04
C VAL A 93 -15.15 -0.57 -3.58
N THR A 94 -14.62 -0.08 -2.46
CA THR A 94 -14.81 1.30 -2.01
C THR A 94 -13.52 2.06 -2.22
N VAL A 95 -13.55 3.13 -3.00
CA VAL A 95 -12.41 4.01 -3.23
C VAL A 95 -12.58 5.28 -2.40
N SER A 96 -11.66 5.51 -1.49
CA SER A 96 -11.62 6.69 -0.61
C SER A 96 -10.46 7.61 -1.01
N LYS A 97 -10.60 8.90 -0.76
CA LYS A 97 -9.50 9.85 -0.91
C LYS A 97 -8.42 9.57 0.13
N TYR A 98 -7.17 9.78 -0.24
CA TYR A 98 -6.06 9.75 0.71
C TYR A 98 -6.33 10.66 1.91
N ALA A 99 -6.12 10.15 3.10
CA ALA A 99 -6.23 10.88 4.35
C ALA A 99 -4.91 10.73 5.12
N ASN A 100 -4.30 11.86 5.46
CA ASN A 100 -3.01 11.86 6.14
C ASN A 100 -3.10 11.28 7.57
N PRO A 101 -2.49 10.12 7.85
CA PRO A 101 -2.51 9.48 9.16
C PRO A 101 -1.45 10.03 10.14
N ILE A 102 -0.51 10.88 9.66
CA ILE A 102 0.71 11.22 10.37
C ILE A 102 0.54 12.52 11.16
N SER A 103 0.88 12.48 12.45
CA SER A 103 1.05 13.67 13.30
C SER A 103 2.49 14.21 13.18
N SER A 104 3.49 13.32 13.29
CA SER A 104 4.90 13.65 13.07
C SER A 104 5.73 12.41 12.74
N VAL A 105 6.89 12.61 12.13
CA VAL A 105 7.90 11.58 11.90
C VAL A 105 9.24 12.07 12.45
N LYS A 106 9.94 11.23 13.22
CA LYS A 106 11.31 11.48 13.68
C LYS A 106 12.26 10.50 13.02
N VAL A 107 13.29 10.99 12.35
CA VAL A 107 14.36 10.20 11.71
C VAL A 107 15.70 10.67 12.29
N GLY A 108 16.29 9.86 13.14
CA GLY A 108 17.44 10.25 13.94
C GLY A 108 17.12 11.46 14.82
N LYS A 109 17.87 12.56 14.65
CA LYS A 109 17.63 13.82 15.37
C LYS A 109 16.62 14.75 14.67
N THR A 110 16.19 14.44 13.43
CA THR A 110 15.32 15.30 12.61
C THR A 110 13.85 14.95 12.85
N THR A 111 13.05 15.94 13.27
CA THR A 111 11.59 15.82 13.39
C THR A 111 10.90 16.53 12.24
N ILE A 112 9.94 15.87 11.60
CA ILE A 112 9.18 16.34 10.46
C ILE A 112 7.72 16.43 10.86
N SER A 113 7.11 17.59 10.61
CA SER A 113 5.68 17.80 10.83
C SER A 113 4.85 16.90 9.93
N GLY A 114 3.78 16.32 10.49
CA GLY A 114 2.81 15.54 9.73
C GLY A 114 2.12 16.32 8.61
N LYS A 115 2.11 17.65 8.65
CA LYS A 115 1.58 18.49 7.56
C LYS A 115 2.22 18.18 6.21
N LYS A 116 3.49 17.75 6.19
CA LYS A 116 4.21 17.34 4.96
C LYS A 116 3.59 16.12 4.27
N PHE A 117 2.75 15.36 4.97
CA PHE A 117 2.02 14.21 4.45
C PHE A 117 0.57 14.52 4.05
N ASN A 118 0.15 15.79 4.01
CA ASN A 118 -1.25 16.13 3.68
C ASN A 118 -1.63 15.76 2.24
N THR A 119 -0.70 15.80 1.32
CA THR A 119 -0.93 15.52 -0.11
C THR A 119 -0.19 14.29 -0.61
N ASN A 120 0.79 13.80 0.15
CA ASN A 120 1.68 12.71 -0.27
C ASN A 120 1.84 11.69 0.85
N ASN A 121 1.82 10.44 0.50
CA ASN A 121 2.06 9.33 1.42
C ASN A 121 3.55 8.96 1.56
N TYR A 122 4.45 9.82 1.11
CA TYR A 122 5.89 9.59 1.19
C TYR A 122 6.68 10.85 1.56
N MET A 123 7.91 10.64 2.02
CA MET A 123 8.90 11.67 2.30
C MET A 123 10.29 11.22 1.83
N ASN A 124 11.00 12.11 1.16
CA ASN A 124 12.37 11.85 0.73
C ASN A 124 13.38 12.42 1.73
N PHE A 125 14.42 11.64 2.01
CA PHE A 125 15.58 12.00 2.82
C PHE A 125 16.85 11.86 1.99
N LYS A 126 17.84 12.72 2.20
CA LYS A 126 19.13 12.60 1.53
C LYS A 126 19.86 11.37 2.09
N TYR A 127 20.07 10.33 1.25
CA TYR A 127 20.69 9.07 1.67
C TYR A 127 22.06 9.28 2.34
N SER A 128 22.93 10.12 1.75
CA SER A 128 24.29 10.37 2.26
C SER A 128 24.32 10.86 3.71
N LYS A 129 23.27 11.55 4.19
CA LYS A 129 23.16 12.00 5.58
C LYS A 129 23.05 10.86 6.59
N TYR A 130 22.52 9.72 6.17
CA TYR A 130 22.16 8.58 7.02
C TYR A 130 22.93 7.31 6.68
N ALA A 131 23.64 7.28 5.56
CA ALA A 131 24.38 6.13 5.05
C ALA A 131 25.34 5.56 6.10
N GLY A 132 25.33 4.24 6.25
CA GLY A 132 26.15 3.51 7.22
C GLY A 132 25.74 3.65 8.69
N LYS A 133 24.70 4.44 9.00
CA LYS A 133 24.27 4.72 10.38
C LYS A 133 23.08 3.86 10.78
N LYS A 134 23.05 3.43 12.04
CA LYS A 134 21.83 2.93 12.70
C LYS A 134 20.97 4.12 13.10
N THR A 135 19.88 4.37 12.38
CA THR A 135 19.03 5.56 12.54
C THR A 135 17.67 5.19 13.13
N ALA A 136 17.31 5.80 14.26
CA ALA A 136 16.00 5.59 14.86
C ALA A 136 14.90 6.22 13.98
N VAL A 137 13.82 5.47 13.73
CA VAL A 137 12.66 5.95 12.98
C VAL A 137 11.41 5.79 13.84
N LYS A 138 10.78 6.91 14.20
CA LYS A 138 9.56 6.95 15.02
C LYS A 138 8.47 7.71 14.30
N ILE A 139 7.29 7.10 14.18
CA ILE A 139 6.10 7.69 13.58
C ILE A 139 5.07 7.93 14.67
N LYS A 140 4.58 9.17 14.79
CA LYS A 140 3.45 9.53 15.65
C LYS A 140 2.20 9.65 14.79
N MET A 141 1.18 8.86 15.12
CA MET A 141 -0.08 8.85 14.41
C MET A 141 -1.00 9.98 14.85
N LYS A 142 -1.91 10.40 13.98
CA LYS A 142 -3.08 11.21 14.37
C LYS A 142 -4.10 10.37 15.14
N LYS A 143 -4.98 11.04 15.90
CA LYS A 143 -6.12 10.39 16.56
C LYS A 143 -6.96 9.63 15.52
N GLY A 144 -7.43 8.44 15.87
CA GLY A 144 -8.22 7.57 14.99
C GLY A 144 -7.39 6.75 13.98
N TRP A 145 -6.05 6.83 14.04
CA TRP A 145 -5.19 6.00 13.19
C TRP A 145 -4.31 5.07 14.02
N LYS A 146 -4.18 3.83 13.56
CA LYS A 146 -3.37 2.77 14.18
C LYS A 146 -2.24 2.36 13.24
N LEU A 147 -1.03 2.26 13.78
CA LEU A 147 0.10 1.64 13.10
C LEU A 147 -0.09 0.11 13.18
N LEU A 148 -0.15 -0.55 12.03
CA LEU A 148 -0.30 -2.02 11.93
C LEU A 148 1.07 -2.70 11.87
N SER A 149 1.96 -2.21 11.02
CA SER A 149 3.32 -2.72 10.89
C SER A 149 4.26 -1.65 10.38
N MET A 150 5.56 -1.85 10.64
CA MET A 150 6.64 -1.13 9.98
C MET A 150 7.67 -2.13 9.47
N ASP A 151 8.27 -1.81 8.35
CA ASP A 151 9.35 -2.56 7.75
C ASP A 151 10.40 -1.62 7.16
N TYR A 152 11.54 -2.15 6.74
CA TYR A 152 12.47 -1.45 5.88
C TYR A 152 12.91 -2.35 4.73
N ALA A 153 13.23 -1.76 3.59
CA ALA A 153 13.75 -2.45 2.44
C ALA A 153 15.01 -1.75 1.93
N GLN A 154 15.98 -2.55 1.48
CA GLN A 154 17.14 -2.06 0.76
C GLN A 154 16.83 -2.00 -0.74
N LYS A 155 17.61 -1.28 -1.53
CA LYS A 155 17.47 -1.15 -2.99
C LYS A 155 17.31 -2.50 -3.70
N THR A 156 17.94 -3.55 -3.21
CA THR A 156 17.94 -4.89 -3.79
C THR A 156 16.77 -5.78 -3.40
N TRP A 157 15.66 -5.23 -2.88
CA TRP A 157 14.46 -5.97 -2.48
C TRP A 157 14.68 -7.06 -1.42
N ARG A 158 15.81 -7.05 -0.75
CA ARG A 158 15.98 -7.92 0.42
C ARG A 158 15.05 -7.37 1.50
N LYS A 159 14.02 -8.17 1.76
CA LYS A 159 12.98 -7.92 2.75
C LYS A 159 13.61 -7.50 4.06
N GLY A 160 13.38 -6.27 4.45
CA GLY A 160 13.65 -5.82 5.79
C GLY A 160 12.69 -6.52 6.73
N GLU A 161 13.17 -6.85 7.91
CA GLU A 161 12.37 -7.44 8.96
C GLU A 161 11.33 -6.44 9.45
N ASN A 162 10.21 -6.95 9.99
CA ASN A 162 9.29 -6.14 10.76
C ASN A 162 10.04 -5.45 11.90
N ILE A 163 9.86 -4.15 12.00
CA ILE A 163 10.52 -3.32 13.01
C ILE A 163 9.51 -2.70 13.97
N LYS A 164 9.90 -2.54 15.22
CA LYS A 164 9.12 -1.77 16.19
C LYS A 164 9.24 -0.28 15.89
N ASN A 165 8.16 0.46 16.12
CA ASN A 165 8.17 1.92 15.97
C ASN A 165 9.17 2.56 16.95
N GLY A 166 10.13 3.32 16.42
CA GLY A 166 11.24 3.88 17.19
C GLY A 166 12.53 3.07 17.13
N SER A 167 12.53 1.89 16.50
CA SER A 167 13.73 1.08 16.31
C SER A 167 14.79 1.80 15.48
N LYS A 168 16.05 1.45 15.72
CA LYS A 168 17.19 1.86 14.89
C LYS A 168 17.28 0.94 13.68
N VAL A 169 17.18 1.51 12.48
CA VAL A 169 17.33 0.78 11.20
C VAL A 169 18.72 1.02 10.60
N PRO A 170 19.33 -0.01 9.99
CA PRO A 170 20.63 0.12 9.34
C PRO A 170 20.48 0.74 7.97
N VAL A 171 20.63 2.05 7.81
CA VAL A 171 20.51 2.73 6.52
C VAL A 171 21.72 2.38 5.65
N LYS A 172 21.58 1.31 4.85
CA LYS A 172 22.64 0.78 3.96
C LYS A 172 22.02 0.22 2.66
N GLY A 173 22.86 -0.18 1.73
CA GLY A 173 22.43 -0.77 0.44
C GLY A 173 22.19 0.26 -0.66
N GLY A 174 22.56 1.52 -0.45
CA GLY A 174 22.50 2.58 -1.44
C GLY A 174 21.22 3.41 -1.42
N SER A 175 21.19 4.42 -2.27
CA SER A 175 20.00 5.22 -2.54
C SER A 175 18.84 4.32 -2.97
N GLY A 176 17.67 4.51 -2.37
CA GLY A 176 16.51 3.63 -2.53
C GLY A 176 16.19 2.80 -1.28
N PHE A 177 17.00 2.94 -0.19
CA PHE A 177 16.60 2.44 1.12
C PHE A 177 15.28 3.08 1.54
N THR A 178 14.35 2.29 2.04
CA THR A 178 13.00 2.75 2.37
C THR A 178 12.56 2.18 3.71
N VAL A 179 11.90 3.00 4.53
CA VAL A 179 11.13 2.52 5.68
C VAL A 179 9.67 2.68 5.35
N GLY A 180 8.92 1.58 5.37
CA GLY A 180 7.48 1.50 5.16
C GLY A 180 6.73 1.48 6.48
N ALA A 181 5.55 2.08 6.52
CA ALA A 181 4.60 1.94 7.61
C ALA A 181 3.21 1.67 7.06
N TYR A 182 2.60 0.58 7.48
CA TYR A 182 1.23 0.21 7.14
C TYR A 182 0.31 0.64 8.28
N VAL A 183 -0.68 1.46 7.98
CA VAL A 183 -1.51 2.12 8.97
C VAL A 183 -2.98 2.01 8.62
N MET A 184 -3.87 2.09 9.60
CA MET A 184 -5.31 1.93 9.40
C MET A 184 -6.09 2.98 10.20
N ASN A 185 -7.09 3.56 9.59
CA ASN A 185 -8.10 4.36 10.27
C ASN A 185 -9.05 3.42 11.01
N THR A 186 -9.20 3.61 12.33
CA THR A 186 -9.98 2.69 13.18
C THR A 186 -11.48 2.77 12.94
N ALA A 187 -11.99 3.92 12.49
CA ALA A 187 -13.42 4.11 12.21
C ALA A 187 -13.81 3.61 10.82
N THR A 188 -13.01 3.93 9.79
CA THR A 188 -13.38 3.64 8.39
C THR A 188 -12.72 2.37 7.85
N GLN A 189 -11.78 1.77 8.59
CA GLN A 189 -10.93 0.65 8.15
C GLN A 189 -10.10 0.98 6.89
N GLN A 190 -9.99 2.25 6.52
CA GLN A 190 -9.13 2.71 5.43
C GLN A 190 -7.68 2.48 5.80
N THR A 191 -6.93 1.84 4.91
CA THR A 191 -5.50 1.58 5.09
C THR A 191 -4.67 2.51 4.23
N GLU A 192 -3.49 2.90 4.75
CA GLU A 192 -2.51 3.72 4.05
C GLU A 192 -1.12 3.11 4.19
N ILE A 193 -0.30 3.31 3.17
CA ILE A 193 1.12 2.97 3.20
C ILE A 193 1.91 4.27 3.19
N ILE A 194 2.67 4.51 4.26
CA ILE A 194 3.56 5.67 4.36
C ILE A 194 4.98 5.21 4.05
N SER A 195 5.66 5.91 3.17
CA SER A 195 7.00 5.57 2.69
C SER A 195 8.01 6.68 3.03
N LEU A 196 9.02 6.33 3.81
CA LEU A 196 10.17 7.18 4.10
C LEU A 196 11.33 6.71 3.23
N GLN A 197 11.65 7.46 2.18
CA GLN A 197 12.59 7.07 1.13
C GLN A 197 13.92 7.81 1.29
N PHE A 198 15.02 7.08 1.31
CA PHE A 198 16.37 7.63 1.38
C PHE A 198 16.97 7.57 -0.04
N LYS A 199 17.05 8.74 -0.68
CA LYS A 199 17.52 8.95 -2.06
C LYS A 199 18.78 9.75 -2.13
#